data_ea7f64409290471fc11857ce8d06c24b
#
_entry.id   ea7f64409290471fc11857ce8d06c24b
#
_cell.length_a   1.000
_cell.length_b   1.000
_cell.length_c   1.000
_cell.angle_alpha   90.00
_cell.angle_beta   90.00
_cell.angle_gamma   90.00
#
_symmetry.space_group_name_H-M   'P 1'
#
loop_
_entity.id
_entity.type
_entity.pdbx_description
1 polymer ?
#
loop_
_entity_poly.entity_id
_entity_poly.type
_entity_poly.pdbx_seq_one_letter_code
_entity_poly.pdbx_strand_id
1 'polypeptide(L)'
;KRQGRILSALNETLRRGGKYKNGAIVLHLDASHPDVDEFITTPREALPWVKRCVNVTPEWWEDMDVITRQKLIKGIKAGDIWLNKVKYEGTKRIRGNVCLEVYLPSRGTCLLQHVNLGACQFEDIPRAFSEGMSQLCALHADTGVGKTGEYLSPAEDRQVGLGVLGLANLLRRYGVTYEQFG
;
A
#
# COMPACT_ATOMS: atom_id res chain seq x y z
N LYS A 1 -21.63 3.18 -1.70
CA LYS A 1 -21.77 3.22 -3.19
C LYS A 1 -21.51 4.62 -3.77
N ARG A 2 -22.18 5.68 -3.27
CA ARG A 2 -22.03 7.05 -3.80
C ARG A 2 -20.60 7.59 -3.67
N GLN A 3 -19.99 7.45 -2.50
CA GLN A 3 -18.59 7.91 -2.26
C GLN A 3 -17.60 7.16 -3.15
N GLY A 4 -17.74 5.86 -3.31
CA GLY A 4 -16.87 5.07 -4.18
C GLY A 4 -16.94 5.52 -5.64
N ARG A 5 -18.11 5.88 -6.15
CA ARG A 5 -18.29 6.39 -7.51
C ARG A 5 -17.62 7.75 -7.71
N ILE A 6 -17.72 8.65 -6.72
CA ILE A 6 -17.06 9.96 -6.77
C ILE A 6 -15.54 9.78 -6.82
N LEU A 7 -14.98 8.93 -5.96
CA LEU A 7 -13.55 8.66 -5.92
C LEU A 7 -13.05 7.96 -7.19
N SER A 8 -13.84 7.03 -7.74
CA SER A 8 -13.54 6.38 -9.01
C SER A 8 -13.48 7.38 -10.17
N ALA A 9 -14.47 8.27 -10.27
CA ALA A 9 -14.50 9.33 -11.29
C ALA A 9 -13.32 10.31 -11.13
N LEU A 10 -13.00 10.71 -9.90
CA LEU A 10 -11.85 11.56 -9.62
C LEU A 10 -10.55 10.90 -10.05
N ASN A 11 -10.33 9.64 -9.68
CA ASN A 11 -9.13 8.91 -10.04
C ASN A 11 -9.01 8.71 -11.55
N GLU A 12 -10.12 8.45 -12.26
CA GLU A 12 -10.13 8.37 -13.71
C GLU A 12 -9.72 9.69 -14.36
N THR A 13 -10.20 10.83 -13.83
CA THR A 13 -9.81 12.16 -14.30
C THR A 13 -8.31 12.40 -14.11
N LEU A 14 -7.76 12.05 -12.93
CA LEU A 14 -6.33 12.17 -12.64
C LEU A 14 -5.49 11.26 -13.56
N ARG A 15 -5.95 10.05 -13.85
CA ARG A 15 -5.28 9.12 -14.77
C ARG A 15 -5.21 9.66 -16.20
N ARG A 16 -6.28 10.27 -16.68
CA ARG A 16 -6.33 10.89 -18.02
C ARG A 16 -5.45 12.14 -18.11
N GLY A 17 -5.34 12.91 -17.04
CA GLY A 17 -4.47 14.09 -16.96
C GLY A 17 -3.00 13.77 -16.72
N GLY A 18 -2.68 12.58 -16.23
CA GLY A 18 -1.32 12.15 -15.93
C GLY A 18 -0.56 11.69 -17.16
N LYS A 19 0.64 12.24 -17.37
CA LYS A 19 1.47 11.86 -18.52
C LYS A 19 2.25 10.55 -18.27
N TYR A 20 2.72 10.32 -17.05
CA TYR A 20 3.65 9.22 -16.73
C TYR A 20 3.19 8.31 -15.61
N LYS A 21 2.32 8.76 -14.73
CA LYS A 21 1.86 8.00 -13.57
C LYS A 21 0.35 8.11 -13.41
N ASN A 22 -0.24 7.00 -13.00
CA ASN A 22 -1.66 6.91 -12.70
C ASN A 22 -1.86 6.93 -11.18
N GLY A 23 -2.87 7.69 -10.71
CA GLY A 23 -3.32 7.59 -9.35
C GLY A 23 -3.95 6.23 -9.06
N ALA A 24 -3.87 5.79 -7.82
CA ALA A 24 -4.54 4.60 -7.32
C ALA A 24 -5.21 4.92 -5.99
N ILE A 25 -6.39 4.36 -5.78
CA ILE A 25 -7.19 4.55 -4.56
C ILE A 25 -7.55 3.17 -4.00
N VAL A 26 -7.41 2.99 -2.69
CA VAL A 26 -7.99 1.88 -1.95
C VAL A 26 -9.08 2.39 -1.04
N LEU A 27 -10.23 1.72 -1.06
CA LEU A 27 -11.31 1.93 -0.09
C LEU A 27 -11.27 0.80 0.94
N HIS A 28 -11.19 1.18 2.20
CA HIS A 28 -11.30 0.26 3.32
C HIS A 28 -12.70 0.30 3.93
N LEU A 29 -13.26 -0.87 4.22
CA LEU A 29 -14.49 -1.01 4.99
C LEU A 29 -14.30 -2.11 6.02
N ASP A 30 -14.78 -1.88 7.23
CA ASP A 30 -14.71 -2.88 8.29
C ASP A 30 -15.75 -3.98 8.05
N ALA A 31 -15.37 -5.22 8.36
CA ALA A 31 -16.26 -6.38 8.20
C ALA A 31 -17.54 -6.27 9.06
N SER A 32 -17.48 -5.50 10.14
CA SER A 32 -18.64 -5.21 11.01
C SER A 32 -19.57 -4.12 10.48
N HIS A 33 -19.22 -3.46 9.34
CA HIS A 33 -20.04 -2.38 8.82
C HIS A 33 -21.32 -2.91 8.18
N PRO A 34 -22.50 -2.28 8.41
CA PRO A 34 -23.78 -2.78 7.88
C PRO A 34 -23.81 -2.86 6.35
N ASP A 35 -23.07 -2.03 5.64
CA ASP A 35 -23.00 -2.01 4.17
C ASP A 35 -21.92 -2.96 3.58
N VAL A 36 -21.32 -3.83 4.39
CA VAL A 36 -20.23 -4.69 3.93
C VAL A 36 -20.64 -5.61 2.79
N ASP A 37 -21.87 -6.15 2.83
CA ASP A 37 -22.40 -6.99 1.77
C ASP A 37 -22.47 -6.24 0.42
N GLU A 38 -23.02 -5.04 0.41
CA GLU A 38 -23.04 -4.19 -0.79
C GLU A 38 -21.62 -3.83 -1.27
N PHE A 39 -20.72 -3.54 -0.35
CA PHE A 39 -19.33 -3.23 -0.65
C PHE A 39 -18.61 -4.38 -1.35
N ILE A 40 -18.82 -5.60 -0.88
CA ILE A 40 -18.23 -6.83 -1.44
C ILE A 40 -18.84 -7.17 -2.80
N THR A 41 -20.16 -7.04 -2.94
CA THR A 41 -20.91 -7.51 -4.11
C THR A 41 -21.00 -6.50 -5.24
N THR A 42 -20.59 -5.25 -5.03
CA THR A 42 -20.54 -4.24 -6.09
C THR A 42 -19.61 -4.71 -7.21
N PRO A 43 -20.06 -4.78 -8.48
CA PRO A 43 -19.21 -5.18 -9.56
C PRO A 43 -17.98 -4.30 -9.73
N ARG A 44 -16.86 -4.89 -10.15
CA ARG A 44 -15.59 -4.16 -10.36
C ARG A 44 -15.75 -3.01 -11.35
N GLU A 45 -16.52 -3.23 -12.39
CA GLU A 45 -16.79 -2.26 -13.46
C GLU A 45 -17.56 -1.02 -12.97
N ALA A 46 -18.28 -1.15 -11.84
CA ALA A 46 -18.98 -0.02 -11.22
C ALA A 46 -18.03 0.93 -10.46
N LEU A 47 -16.81 0.48 -10.14
CA LEU A 47 -15.79 1.23 -9.42
C LEU A 47 -14.42 1.05 -10.09
N PRO A 48 -14.25 1.48 -11.35
CA PRO A 48 -12.98 1.35 -12.05
C PRO A 48 -11.86 2.10 -11.32
N TRP A 49 -10.67 1.49 -11.30
CA TRP A 49 -9.45 2.05 -10.69
C TRP A 49 -9.49 2.24 -9.17
N VAL A 50 -10.44 1.61 -8.51
CA VAL A 50 -10.56 1.62 -7.05
C VAL A 50 -10.37 0.19 -6.55
N LYS A 51 -9.36 0.00 -5.70
CA LYS A 51 -9.14 -1.23 -4.96
C LYS A 51 -10.05 -1.25 -3.74
N ARG A 52 -10.64 -2.39 -3.44
CA ARG A 52 -11.49 -2.57 -2.26
C ARG A 52 -10.85 -3.52 -1.28
N CYS A 53 -10.85 -3.12 -0.01
CA CYS A 53 -10.27 -3.87 1.07
C CYS A 53 -11.25 -3.99 2.24
N VAL A 54 -11.49 -5.20 2.70
CA VAL A 54 -12.27 -5.47 3.91
C VAL A 54 -11.32 -5.66 5.08
N ASN A 55 -11.50 -4.85 6.12
CA ASN A 55 -10.74 -4.97 7.36
C ASN A 55 -11.40 -5.98 8.27
N VAL A 56 -10.63 -6.88 8.85
CA VAL A 56 -11.11 -7.96 9.70
C VAL A 56 -10.37 -8.01 11.03
N THR A 57 -11.12 -8.38 12.07
CA THR A 57 -10.58 -8.96 13.30
C THR A 57 -11.06 -10.41 13.39
N PRO A 58 -10.47 -11.26 14.26
CA PRO A 58 -10.99 -12.60 14.50
C PRO A 58 -12.48 -12.58 14.89
N GLU A 59 -12.87 -11.66 15.75
CA GLU A 59 -14.24 -11.51 16.23
C GLU A 59 -15.20 -11.13 15.09
N TRP A 60 -14.85 -10.13 14.27
CA TRP A 60 -15.68 -9.72 13.13
C TRP A 60 -15.79 -10.82 12.06
N TRP A 61 -14.77 -11.62 11.91
CA TRP A 61 -14.79 -12.76 11.00
C TRP A 61 -15.77 -13.83 11.48
N GLU A 62 -15.74 -14.15 12.77
CA GLU A 62 -16.66 -15.15 13.37
C GLU A 62 -18.12 -14.65 13.40
N ASP A 63 -18.33 -13.38 13.67
CA ASP A 63 -19.66 -12.77 13.74
C ASP A 63 -20.31 -12.54 12.35
N MET A 64 -19.50 -12.58 11.28
CA MET A 64 -20.03 -12.40 9.93
C MET A 64 -20.97 -13.53 9.56
N ASP A 65 -22.15 -13.20 9.01
CA ASP A 65 -23.08 -14.22 8.52
C ASP A 65 -22.42 -15.09 7.41
N VAL A 66 -22.87 -16.34 7.34
CA VAL A 66 -22.27 -17.35 6.44
C VAL A 66 -22.35 -16.92 4.98
N ILE A 67 -23.43 -16.29 4.56
CA ILE A 67 -23.65 -15.88 3.16
C ILE A 67 -22.69 -14.76 2.80
N THR A 68 -22.59 -13.72 3.62
CA THR A 68 -21.65 -12.62 3.42
C THR A 68 -20.20 -13.10 3.42
N ARG A 69 -19.84 -14.02 4.33
CA ARG A 69 -18.51 -14.63 4.35
C ARG A 69 -18.19 -15.40 3.07
N GLN A 70 -19.14 -16.16 2.54
CA GLN A 70 -18.98 -16.87 1.26
C GLN A 70 -18.78 -15.89 0.09
N LYS A 71 -19.56 -14.80 0.05
CA LYS A 71 -19.39 -13.75 -0.96
C LYS A 71 -18.01 -13.08 -0.86
N LEU A 72 -17.54 -12.81 0.37
CA LEU A 72 -16.20 -12.28 0.60
C LEU A 72 -15.12 -13.22 0.08
N ILE A 73 -15.19 -14.50 0.42
CA ILE A 73 -14.24 -15.51 -0.06
C ILE A 73 -14.26 -15.60 -1.58
N LYS A 74 -15.44 -15.57 -2.19
CA LYS A 74 -15.58 -15.55 -3.65
C LYS A 74 -14.93 -14.31 -4.27
N GLY A 75 -15.16 -13.13 -3.69
CA GLY A 75 -14.53 -11.89 -4.15
C GLY A 75 -13.00 -11.89 -4.03
N ILE A 76 -12.47 -12.48 -2.96
CA ILE A 76 -11.02 -12.65 -2.77
C ILE A 76 -10.44 -13.58 -3.84
N LYS A 77 -11.06 -14.74 -4.07
CA LYS A 77 -10.62 -15.70 -5.09
C LYS A 77 -10.66 -15.12 -6.51
N ALA A 78 -11.63 -14.25 -6.78
CA ALA A 78 -11.75 -13.54 -8.05
C ALA A 78 -10.74 -12.37 -8.19
N GLY A 79 -10.04 -12.01 -7.12
CA GLY A 79 -9.12 -10.86 -7.11
C GLY A 79 -9.81 -9.50 -7.00
N ASP A 80 -11.10 -9.45 -6.68
CA ASP A 80 -11.88 -8.21 -6.59
C ASP A 80 -11.79 -7.55 -5.22
N ILE A 81 -11.59 -8.34 -4.17
CA ILE A 81 -11.57 -7.91 -2.78
C ILE A 81 -10.26 -8.33 -2.11
N TRP A 82 -9.70 -7.42 -1.35
CA TRP A 82 -8.52 -7.67 -0.52
C TRP A 82 -8.91 -7.74 0.95
N LEU A 83 -8.14 -8.49 1.73
CA LEU A 83 -8.29 -8.54 3.18
C LEU A 83 -7.14 -7.77 3.85
N ASN A 84 -7.49 -7.10 4.93
CA ASN A 84 -6.54 -6.42 5.80
C ASN A 84 -6.88 -6.71 7.27
N LYS A 85 -5.88 -7.18 8.03
CA LYS A 85 -6.04 -7.35 9.47
C LYS A 85 -6.03 -5.98 10.14
N VAL A 86 -6.97 -5.75 11.04
CA VAL A 86 -6.98 -4.53 11.87
C VAL A 86 -5.74 -4.52 12.74
N LYS A 87 -5.05 -3.39 12.77
CA LYS A 87 -3.82 -3.21 13.51
C LYS A 87 -3.83 -1.88 14.27
N TYR A 88 -3.22 -1.89 15.45
CA TYR A 88 -3.06 -0.71 16.29
C TYR A 88 -1.59 -0.46 16.60
N GLU A 89 -1.24 0.80 16.74
CA GLU A 89 0.02 1.28 17.30
C GLU A 89 -0.31 2.04 18.58
N GLY A 90 -0.07 1.41 19.72
CA GLY A 90 -0.65 1.88 20.99
C GLY A 90 -2.17 1.87 20.94
N THR A 91 -2.79 3.02 21.15
CA THR A 91 -4.26 3.22 21.07
C THR A 91 -4.74 3.67 19.68
N LYS A 92 -3.82 4.02 18.78
CA LYS A 92 -4.14 4.52 17.44
C LYS A 92 -4.30 3.36 16.46
N ARG A 93 -5.44 3.32 15.77
CA ARG A 93 -5.63 2.40 14.67
C ARG A 93 -4.81 2.86 13.46
N ILE A 94 -4.02 1.93 12.90
CA ILE A 94 -3.30 2.11 11.65
C ILE A 94 -3.93 1.27 10.57
N ARG A 95 -3.80 1.72 9.31
CA ARG A 95 -4.43 1.07 8.15
C ARG A 95 -3.40 0.81 7.06
N GLY A 96 -3.65 -0.23 6.26
CA GLY A 96 -2.84 -0.54 5.10
C GLY A 96 -2.87 0.57 4.06
N ASN A 97 -1.72 0.81 3.41
CA ASN A 97 -1.62 1.67 2.23
C ASN A 97 -2.35 1.04 1.03
N VAL A 98 -2.25 1.64 -0.16
CA VAL A 98 -2.91 1.13 -1.38
C VAL A 98 -2.44 -0.27 -1.74
N CYS A 99 -1.15 -0.57 -1.59
CA CYS A 99 -0.56 -1.88 -1.89
C CYS A 99 -0.72 -2.89 -0.75
N LEU A 100 -1.11 -2.46 0.44
CA LEU A 100 -1.36 -3.25 1.66
C LEU A 100 -0.12 -3.90 2.30
N GLU A 101 1.09 -3.47 1.94
CA GLU A 101 2.33 -3.96 2.56
C GLU A 101 2.82 -3.11 3.74
N VAL A 102 2.29 -1.89 3.90
CA VAL A 102 2.66 -0.94 4.95
C VAL A 102 1.43 -0.49 5.71
N TYR A 103 1.56 -0.35 7.02
CA TYR A 103 0.52 0.26 7.87
C TYR A 103 0.89 1.70 8.17
N LEU A 104 -0.06 2.60 7.98
CA LEU A 104 0.12 4.03 8.14
C LEU A 104 -0.90 4.62 9.11
N PRO A 105 -0.51 5.64 9.89
CA PRO A 105 -1.46 6.47 10.62
C PRO A 105 -2.32 7.28 9.65
N SER A 106 -3.41 7.86 10.15
CA SER A 106 -4.23 8.80 9.36
C SER A 106 -3.36 9.97 8.90
N ARG A 107 -3.46 10.31 7.62
CA ARG A 107 -2.65 11.34 6.93
C ARG A 107 -1.16 11.03 6.88
N GLY A 108 -0.77 9.78 7.11
CA GLY A 108 0.59 9.32 6.90
C GLY A 108 0.94 9.22 5.41
N THR A 109 2.24 9.21 5.12
CA THR A 109 2.77 9.07 3.76
C THR A 109 3.74 7.91 3.67
N CYS A 110 3.92 7.37 2.45
CA CYS A 110 4.86 6.29 2.17
C CYS A 110 5.70 6.66 0.95
N LEU A 111 6.79 7.36 1.16
CA LEU A 111 7.76 7.64 0.11
C LEU A 111 8.70 6.45 -0.08
N LEU A 112 8.96 6.13 -1.34
CA LEU A 112 9.77 4.98 -1.72
C LEU A 112 11.00 5.39 -2.50
N GLN A 113 12.10 4.67 -2.28
CA GLN A 113 13.31 4.69 -3.07
C GLN A 113 13.89 3.28 -3.13
N HIS A 114 14.69 2.99 -4.15
CA HIS A 114 15.25 1.66 -4.35
C HIS A 114 16.74 1.76 -4.63
N VAL A 115 17.51 0.86 -4.03
CA VAL A 115 18.92 0.64 -4.35
C VAL A 115 19.01 -0.36 -5.49
N ASN A 116 19.68 0.00 -6.58
CA ASN A 116 19.95 -0.91 -7.69
C ASN A 116 21.19 -1.75 -7.40
N LEU A 117 21.02 -2.91 -6.81
CA LEU A 117 22.11 -3.84 -6.49
C LEU A 117 22.84 -4.31 -7.74
N GLY A 118 22.17 -4.38 -8.87
CA GLY A 118 22.78 -4.76 -10.15
C GLY A 118 23.84 -3.77 -10.66
N ALA A 119 23.80 -2.54 -10.17
CA ALA A 119 24.77 -1.49 -10.53
C ALA A 119 25.85 -1.27 -9.44
N CYS A 120 25.73 -1.92 -8.28
CA CYS A 120 26.69 -1.78 -7.18
C CYS A 120 27.83 -2.79 -7.31
N GLN A 121 29.06 -2.39 -6.93
CA GLN A 121 30.06 -3.35 -6.50
C GLN A 121 29.68 -3.89 -5.12
N PHE A 122 30.08 -5.11 -4.81
CA PHE A 122 29.70 -5.76 -3.56
C PHE A 122 30.13 -4.92 -2.33
N GLU A 123 31.32 -4.36 -2.37
CA GLU A 123 31.91 -3.55 -1.29
C GLU A 123 31.16 -2.21 -1.10
N ASP A 124 30.50 -1.72 -2.13
CA ASP A 124 29.78 -0.45 -2.11
C ASP A 124 28.33 -0.58 -1.60
N ILE A 125 27.81 -1.79 -1.45
CA ILE A 125 26.42 -2.02 -1.05
C ILE A 125 26.06 -1.32 0.28
N PRO A 126 26.84 -1.44 1.35
CA PRO A 126 26.52 -0.73 2.60
C PRO A 126 26.44 0.79 2.42
N ARG A 127 27.35 1.37 1.64
CA ARG A 127 27.34 2.80 1.32
C ARG A 127 26.10 3.18 0.52
N ALA A 128 25.74 2.39 -0.49
CA ALA A 128 24.56 2.63 -1.32
C ALA A 128 23.28 2.66 -0.49
N PHE A 129 23.12 1.76 0.49
CA PHE A 129 22.00 1.77 1.41
C PHE A 129 22.00 3.01 2.32
N SER A 130 23.14 3.39 2.85
CA SER A 130 23.28 4.58 3.70
C SER A 130 22.94 5.86 2.94
N GLU A 131 23.48 6.01 1.75
CA GLU A 131 23.18 7.14 0.86
C GLU A 131 21.72 7.14 0.41
N GLY A 132 21.18 5.99 0.02
CA GLY A 132 19.78 5.84 -0.36
C GLY A 132 18.82 6.24 0.74
N MET A 133 19.08 5.83 1.98
CA MET A 133 18.27 6.23 3.14
C MET A 133 18.40 7.74 3.41
N SER A 134 19.60 8.29 3.35
CA SER A 134 19.81 9.72 3.55
C SER A 134 19.08 10.58 2.51
N GLN A 135 19.14 10.18 1.24
CA GLN A 135 18.42 10.84 0.16
C GLN A 135 16.90 10.75 0.33
N LEU A 136 16.41 9.58 0.73
CA LEU A 136 14.98 9.35 0.96
C LEU A 136 14.45 10.20 2.12
N CYS A 137 15.21 10.31 3.21
CA CYS A 137 14.87 11.18 4.34
C CYS A 137 14.88 12.66 3.94
N ALA A 138 15.86 13.09 3.16
CA ALA A 138 15.92 14.45 2.63
C ALA A 138 14.72 14.74 1.73
N LEU A 139 14.40 13.83 0.81
CA LEU A 139 13.22 13.95 -0.05
C LEU A 139 11.93 14.08 0.79
N HIS A 140 11.77 13.25 1.81
CA HIS A 140 10.62 13.30 2.71
C HIS A 140 10.50 14.67 3.42
N ALA A 141 11.61 15.22 3.86
CA ALA A 141 11.66 16.55 4.48
C ALA A 141 11.33 17.69 3.50
N ASP A 142 11.76 17.55 2.24
CA ASP A 142 11.70 18.63 1.24
C ASP A 142 10.42 18.64 0.38
N THR A 143 9.65 17.54 0.34
CA THR A 143 8.45 17.42 -0.50
C THR A 143 7.31 18.37 -0.12
N GLY A 144 7.40 19.08 0.99
CA GLY A 144 6.31 19.93 1.49
C GLY A 144 5.21 19.16 2.21
N VAL A 145 5.38 17.84 2.39
CA VAL A 145 4.47 17.02 3.20
C VAL A 145 4.36 17.64 4.60
N GLY A 146 3.14 17.81 5.06
CA GLY A 146 2.84 18.43 6.35
C GLY A 146 2.85 19.98 6.35
N LYS A 147 3.37 20.64 5.32
CA LYS A 147 3.38 22.11 5.25
C LYS A 147 1.99 22.71 5.01
N THR A 148 1.13 21.98 4.32
CA THR A 148 -0.26 22.36 4.03
C THR A 148 -1.25 21.84 5.06
N GLY A 149 -0.81 21.01 6.03
CA GLY A 149 -1.67 20.34 7.00
C GLY A 149 -2.48 19.16 6.47
N GLU A 150 -2.33 18.81 5.19
CA GLU A 150 -3.02 17.66 4.57
C GLU A 150 -2.42 16.33 5.01
N TYR A 151 -1.11 16.29 5.24
CA TYR A 151 -0.36 15.13 5.68
C TYR A 151 0.34 15.40 7.00
N LEU A 152 0.69 14.33 7.72
CA LEU A 152 1.52 14.46 8.91
C LEU A 152 2.92 14.99 8.54
N SER A 153 3.48 15.82 9.41
CA SER A 153 4.85 16.31 9.24
C SER A 153 5.86 15.16 9.40
N PRO A 154 7.10 15.30 8.85
CA PRO A 154 8.16 14.33 9.08
C PRO A 154 8.52 14.11 10.56
N ALA A 155 8.22 15.08 11.43
CA ALA A 155 8.41 14.95 12.88
C ALA A 155 7.39 14.00 13.52
N GLU A 156 6.16 13.94 12.95
CA GLU A 156 5.06 13.12 13.45
C GLU A 156 5.01 11.75 12.78
N ASP A 157 5.35 11.68 11.49
CA ASP A 157 5.37 10.44 10.72
C ASP A 157 6.71 10.30 9.99
N ARG A 158 7.52 9.35 10.43
CA ARG A 158 8.87 9.09 9.92
C ARG A 158 8.95 7.84 9.05
N GLN A 159 7.83 7.38 8.52
CA GLN A 159 7.80 6.18 7.70
C GLN A 159 8.28 6.47 6.28
N VAL A 160 9.28 5.74 5.86
CA VAL A 160 9.83 5.73 4.50
C VAL A 160 10.12 4.30 4.09
N GLY A 161 10.13 4.01 2.79
CA GLY A 161 10.41 2.69 2.26
C GLY A 161 11.65 2.68 1.38
N LEU A 162 12.71 2.01 1.83
CA LEU A 162 13.91 1.76 1.02
C LEU A 162 13.93 0.29 0.60
N GLY A 163 13.75 0.06 -0.69
CA GLY A 163 13.75 -1.27 -1.28
C GLY A 163 15.00 -1.54 -2.13
N VAL A 164 14.99 -2.67 -2.80
CA VAL A 164 16.07 -3.10 -3.68
C VAL A 164 15.51 -3.55 -5.03
N LEU A 165 16.33 -3.43 -6.05
CA LEU A 165 16.14 -4.03 -7.36
C LEU A 165 17.47 -4.55 -7.88
N GLY A 166 17.45 -5.37 -8.93
CA GLY A 166 18.66 -5.85 -9.57
C GLY A 166 19.40 -6.98 -8.83
N LEU A 167 18.76 -7.67 -7.86
CA LEU A 167 19.39 -8.78 -7.14
C LEU A 167 19.84 -9.89 -8.08
N ALA A 168 19.01 -10.31 -9.03
CA ALA A 168 19.36 -11.33 -9.99
C ALA A 168 20.61 -10.97 -10.81
N ASN A 169 20.76 -9.69 -11.18
CA ASN A 169 21.92 -9.20 -11.90
C ASN A 169 23.18 -9.20 -11.02
N LEU A 170 23.05 -8.82 -9.76
CA LEU A 170 24.15 -8.90 -8.80
C LEU A 170 24.62 -10.35 -8.64
N LEU A 171 23.72 -11.29 -8.37
CA LEU A 171 24.04 -12.70 -8.18
C LEU A 171 24.70 -13.30 -9.44
N ARG A 172 24.17 -12.99 -10.62
CA ARG A 172 24.77 -13.44 -11.89
C ARG A 172 26.20 -12.95 -12.07
N ARG A 173 26.49 -11.70 -11.73
CA ARG A 173 27.82 -11.13 -11.83
C ARG A 173 28.84 -11.86 -10.97
N TYR A 174 28.43 -12.33 -9.80
CA TYR A 174 29.27 -13.08 -8.87
C TYR A 174 29.14 -14.60 -8.99
N GLY A 175 28.36 -15.10 -9.95
CA GLY A 175 28.18 -16.53 -10.18
C GLY A 175 27.48 -17.26 -9.04
N VAL A 176 26.61 -16.56 -8.31
CA VAL A 176 25.88 -17.09 -7.14
C VAL A 176 24.41 -17.34 -7.49
N THR A 177 23.87 -18.47 -7.07
CA THR A 177 22.44 -18.77 -7.20
C THR A 177 21.65 -18.19 -6.02
N TYR A 178 20.31 -18.15 -6.14
CA TYR A 178 19.44 -17.75 -5.03
C TYR A 178 19.59 -18.68 -3.82
N GLU A 179 19.71 -19.97 -4.04
CA GLU A 179 19.89 -20.97 -2.99
C GLU A 179 21.21 -20.77 -2.23
N GLN A 180 22.29 -20.42 -2.96
CA GLN A 180 23.59 -20.13 -2.35
C GLN A 180 23.58 -18.78 -1.61
N PHE A 181 22.76 -17.82 -2.04
CA PHE A 181 22.61 -16.53 -1.37
C PHE A 181 21.94 -16.66 -0.02
N GLY A 182 20.91 -17.50 0.11
CA GLY A 182 20.23 -17.81 1.37
C GLY A 182 21.07 -18.65 2.29
#